data_5232ea3b1bb7fa2ff005271b127c7842
#
_entry.id   5232ea3b1bb7fa2ff005271b127c7842
#
_cell.length_a   1.000
_cell.length_b   1.000
_cell.length_c   1.000
_cell.angle_alpha   90.00
_cell.angle_beta   90.00
_cell.angle_gamma   90.00
#
_symmetry.space_group_name_H-M   'P 1'
#
loop_
_entity.id
_entity.type
_entity.pdbx_description
1 polymer ?
#
loop_
_entity_poly.entity_id
_entity_poly.type
_entity_poly.pdbx_seq_one_letter_code
_entity_poly.pdbx_strand_id
1 'polypeptide(L)'
;MAETLQEFETPDAAGKAAKALESYQQKTDDLVGEKLTLNMGPSHPATHGVLRLILELDGEVISKADPDVGYLHRGDEKIAENMQYNQFVPYTDRLDYLAPLANNVAYACAVEKLMGWELPPRGQAVRVICCELARISAHLLGVGCYAMDVGAMTVFLYTFTQRETVYNICEQISGARFTTSYTRVGGQTRDISDQTIKEILKFCDEVSDVIDEVDKLLTRNPIFIGRTKDVGHISREDAIGYGLTGPNLRGSGVEFDMRKNHPYLGYEKYDFDIPIGKVGDSFDRYLVRMEEMKESVKILRQACEKLPKGPVNITDPKGTLPDKEKVMMNMEELIHHFIVATQGIDAPEGEVYFGAENPKGELGFYINSKGGGVPHRLKIRSPSFVNLSILPKLLPGHMVSDVVAILGSLDFVMGECDR
;
A
#
# COMPACT_ATOMS: atom_id res chain seq x y z
N MET A 1 44.35 -5.52 40.29
CA MET A 1 44.03 -4.90 41.60
C MET A 1 45.24 -4.81 42.54
N ALA A 2 46.13 -5.80 42.59
CA ALA A 2 47.32 -5.73 43.46
C ALA A 2 48.41 -4.77 42.96
N GLU A 3 48.60 -4.60 41.65
CA GLU A 3 49.57 -3.65 41.06
C GLU A 3 49.17 -2.17 41.18
N THR A 4 47.88 -1.87 41.27
CA THR A 4 47.38 -0.51 41.44
C THR A 4 47.57 0.04 42.87
N LEU A 5 47.68 -0.81 43.85
CA LEU A 5 47.84 -0.39 45.26
C LEU A 5 49.29 0.04 45.64
N GLN A 6 50.31 -0.48 44.93
CA GLN A 6 51.71 -0.11 45.18
C GLN A 6 52.11 1.27 44.63
N GLU A 7 51.36 1.84 43.70
CA GLU A 7 51.63 3.19 43.11
C GLU A 7 51.12 4.37 43.96
N PHE A 8 50.32 4.11 45.01
CA PHE A 8 49.75 5.17 45.88
C PHE A 8 50.71 5.80 46.88
N GLU A 9 51.94 5.29 47.00
CA GLU A 9 52.90 5.79 48.00
C GLU A 9 53.85 6.88 47.51
N THR A 10 53.68 7.41 46.26
CA THR A 10 54.53 8.49 45.72
C THR A 10 53.74 9.79 45.55
N PRO A 11 54.36 11.00 45.62
CA PRO A 11 53.69 12.29 45.49
C PRO A 11 52.91 12.43 44.15
N ASP A 12 53.21 11.63 43.16
CA ASP A 12 52.57 11.60 41.83
C ASP A 12 51.51 10.51 41.69
N ALA A 13 51.22 9.79 42.76
CA ALA A 13 50.35 8.63 42.77
C ALA A 13 48.91 8.99 42.45
N ALA A 14 48.43 10.16 42.86
CA ALA A 14 47.06 10.63 42.57
C ALA A 14 46.83 10.90 41.07
N GLY A 15 47.78 11.45 40.36
CA GLY A 15 47.71 11.69 38.93
C GLY A 15 47.82 10.42 38.11
N LYS A 16 48.64 9.45 38.55
CA LYS A 16 48.71 8.14 37.92
C LYS A 16 47.47 7.29 38.17
N ALA A 17 46.86 7.36 39.36
CA ALA A 17 45.62 6.72 39.69
C ALA A 17 44.43 7.30 38.91
N ALA A 18 44.38 8.61 38.72
CA ALA A 18 43.35 9.23 37.88
C ALA A 18 43.44 8.77 36.42
N LYS A 19 44.66 8.76 35.84
CA LYS A 19 44.89 8.24 34.49
C LYS A 19 44.59 6.72 34.36
N ALA A 20 44.90 5.94 35.38
CA ALA A 20 44.56 4.52 35.40
C ALA A 20 43.05 4.28 35.52
N LEU A 21 42.34 5.10 36.31
CA LEU A 21 40.89 5.10 36.41
C LEU A 21 40.23 5.52 35.10
N GLU A 22 40.71 6.56 34.42
CA GLU A 22 40.24 6.96 33.09
C GLU A 22 40.48 5.88 32.04
N SER A 23 41.67 5.24 32.05
CA SER A 23 41.95 4.13 31.13
C SER A 23 41.15 2.86 31.45
N TYR A 24 40.77 2.66 32.72
CA TYR A 24 39.91 1.55 33.14
C TYR A 24 38.44 1.84 32.81
N GLN A 25 37.99 3.07 32.99
CA GLN A 25 36.68 3.50 32.54
C GLN A 25 36.58 3.45 31.02
N GLN A 26 37.57 3.88 30.25
CA GLN A 26 37.62 3.72 28.80
C GLN A 26 37.61 2.25 28.38
N LYS A 27 38.34 1.36 29.04
CA LYS A 27 38.32 -0.07 28.80
C LYS A 27 37.00 -0.76 29.21
N THR A 28 36.33 -0.26 30.26
CA THR A 28 35.00 -0.77 30.64
C THR A 28 33.93 -0.20 29.72
N ASP A 29 34.06 1.01 29.21
CA ASP A 29 33.19 1.54 28.17
C ASP A 29 33.39 0.78 26.84
N ASP A 30 34.62 0.37 26.52
CA ASP A 30 34.91 -0.51 25.37
C ASP A 30 34.39 -1.97 25.56
N LEU A 31 34.21 -2.39 26.81
CA LEU A 31 33.61 -3.72 27.13
C LEU A 31 32.10 -3.68 27.33
N VAL A 32 31.55 -2.50 27.64
CA VAL A 32 30.10 -2.27 27.71
C VAL A 32 29.64 -1.72 26.37
N GLY A 33 29.52 -2.63 25.39
CA GLY A 33 28.77 -2.38 24.18
C GLY A 33 29.60 -2.19 22.91
N GLU A 34 30.23 -3.24 22.40
CA GLU A 34 30.34 -3.36 20.94
C GLU A 34 28.91 -3.36 20.38
N LYS A 35 28.44 -2.19 19.93
CA LYS A 35 27.17 -2.08 19.23
C LYS A 35 27.28 -2.91 17.94
N LEU A 36 26.53 -3.98 17.87
CA LEU A 36 26.48 -4.81 16.69
C LEU A 36 25.63 -4.11 15.63
N THR A 37 26.18 -3.90 14.43
CA THR A 37 25.41 -3.45 13.28
C THR A 37 24.91 -4.65 12.48
N LEU A 38 23.60 -4.87 12.46
CA LEU A 38 22.95 -5.92 11.70
C LEU A 38 22.31 -5.32 10.44
N ASN A 39 22.63 -5.89 9.26
CA ASN A 39 21.91 -5.58 8.03
C ASN A 39 20.86 -6.67 7.77
N MET A 40 19.58 -6.31 7.89
CA MET A 40 18.45 -7.16 7.60
C MET A 40 17.90 -6.84 6.22
N GLY A 41 18.09 -7.73 5.25
CA GLY A 41 17.77 -7.50 3.83
C GLY A 41 18.97 -6.96 3.01
N PRO A 42 18.79 -6.67 1.71
CA PRO A 42 17.51 -6.64 0.96
C PRO A 42 16.93 -8.03 0.64
N SER A 43 17.69 -9.10 0.67
CA SER A 43 17.21 -10.47 0.44
C SER A 43 16.98 -11.17 1.77
N HIS A 44 15.88 -10.89 2.42
CA HIS A 44 15.48 -11.49 3.68
C HIS A 44 13.95 -11.73 3.71
N PRO A 45 13.46 -12.91 4.14
CA PRO A 45 12.02 -13.22 4.13
C PRO A 45 11.16 -12.18 4.89
N ALA A 46 11.64 -11.72 6.03
CA ALA A 46 10.91 -10.79 6.89
C ALA A 46 10.91 -9.32 6.40
N THR A 47 11.63 -8.99 5.32
CA THR A 47 11.64 -7.63 4.75
C THR A 47 10.65 -7.43 3.60
N HIS A 48 9.77 -8.39 3.37
CA HIS A 48 8.65 -8.34 2.42
C HIS A 48 9.07 -7.83 1.02
N GLY A 49 10.19 -8.31 0.53
CA GLY A 49 10.75 -7.94 -0.77
C GLY A 49 12.22 -7.53 -0.68
N VAL A 50 12.51 -6.27 -0.92
CA VAL A 50 13.89 -5.76 -1.05
C VAL A 50 14.18 -4.57 -0.11
N LEU A 51 13.47 -4.48 1.00
CA LEU A 51 13.80 -3.50 2.03
C LEU A 51 15.09 -3.91 2.74
N ARG A 52 16.04 -3.00 2.83
CA ARG A 52 17.20 -3.14 3.70
C ARG A 52 16.98 -2.36 4.97
N LEU A 53 17.15 -3.01 6.11
CA LEU A 53 17.09 -2.40 7.43
C LEU A 53 18.46 -2.47 8.06
N ILE A 54 19.04 -1.32 8.40
CA ILE A 54 20.29 -1.22 9.12
C ILE A 54 19.93 -1.02 10.59
N LEU A 55 20.22 -2.04 11.40
CA LEU A 55 19.92 -2.06 12.83
C LEU A 55 21.19 -1.94 13.64
N GLU A 56 21.24 -1.02 14.58
CA GLU A 56 22.25 -0.99 15.64
C GLU A 56 21.66 -1.70 16.86
N LEU A 57 22.35 -2.71 17.35
CA LEU A 57 21.88 -3.57 18.43
C LEU A 57 22.74 -3.39 19.68
N ASP A 58 22.07 -3.40 20.82
CA ASP A 58 22.67 -3.58 22.14
C ASP A 58 22.17 -4.93 22.70
N GLY A 59 22.99 -5.98 22.52
CA GLY A 59 22.54 -7.34 22.68
C GLY A 59 21.45 -7.70 21.64
N GLU A 60 20.22 -8.02 22.09
CA GLU A 60 19.08 -8.30 21.23
C GLU A 60 18.11 -7.09 21.07
N VAL A 61 18.39 -6.00 21.79
CA VAL A 61 17.55 -4.80 21.77
C VAL A 61 18.04 -3.83 20.69
N ILE A 62 17.13 -3.28 19.92
CA ILE A 62 17.42 -2.31 18.88
C ILE A 62 17.64 -0.95 19.51
N SER A 63 18.82 -0.36 19.31
CA SER A 63 19.14 1.01 19.73
C SER A 63 18.82 2.03 18.63
N LYS A 64 19.01 1.64 17.34
CA LYS A 64 18.73 2.49 16.18
C LYS A 64 18.31 1.64 14.99
N ALA A 65 17.44 2.18 14.14
CA ALA A 65 17.00 1.54 12.91
C ALA A 65 16.94 2.57 11.78
N ASP A 66 17.60 2.27 10.67
CA ASP A 66 17.57 3.09 9.45
C ASP A 66 17.05 2.24 8.28
N PRO A 67 15.84 2.52 7.75
CA PRO A 67 15.32 1.85 6.56
C PRO A 67 16.00 2.43 5.31
N ASP A 68 16.65 1.56 4.53
CA ASP A 68 17.30 1.89 3.27
C ASP A 68 16.44 1.36 2.12
N VAL A 69 15.84 2.28 1.37
CA VAL A 69 14.95 2.01 0.23
C VAL A 69 15.64 2.36 -1.08
N GLY A 70 15.11 1.87 -2.21
CA GLY A 70 15.65 2.18 -3.54
C GLY A 70 16.08 0.95 -4.35
N TYR A 71 16.12 -0.23 -3.75
CA TYR A 71 16.51 -1.47 -4.44
C TYR A 71 15.51 -1.93 -5.51
N LEU A 72 14.29 -1.37 -5.51
CA LEU A 72 13.27 -1.58 -6.53
C LEU A 72 12.91 -0.27 -7.25
N HIS A 73 13.80 0.73 -7.22
CA HIS A 73 13.56 2.00 -7.91
C HIS A 73 13.64 1.82 -9.43
N ARG A 74 12.55 2.19 -10.11
CA ARG A 74 12.37 2.03 -11.56
C ARG A 74 12.28 3.35 -12.29
N GLY A 75 12.24 4.46 -11.57
CA GLY A 75 12.09 5.80 -12.14
C GLY A 75 10.73 6.05 -12.79
N ASP A 76 9.66 5.48 -12.24
CA ASP A 76 8.29 5.53 -12.80
C ASP A 76 7.83 6.98 -13.04
N GLU A 77 8.14 7.90 -12.12
CA GLU A 77 7.82 9.32 -12.27
C GLU A 77 8.52 9.95 -13.49
N LYS A 78 9.77 9.56 -13.76
CA LYS A 78 10.54 10.07 -14.90
C LYS A 78 10.11 9.41 -16.22
N ILE A 79 9.74 8.16 -16.18
CA ILE A 79 9.18 7.43 -17.33
C ILE A 79 7.87 8.10 -17.76
N ALA A 80 7.00 8.47 -16.79
CA ALA A 80 5.74 9.12 -17.06
C ALA A 80 5.90 10.45 -17.83
N GLU A 81 6.98 11.19 -17.61
CA GLU A 81 7.28 12.45 -18.33
C GLU A 81 7.62 12.24 -19.82
N ASN A 82 7.84 11.00 -20.25
CA ASN A 82 8.19 10.64 -21.62
C ASN A 82 7.14 9.74 -22.30
N MET A 83 6.00 9.51 -21.64
CA MET A 83 4.93 8.65 -22.12
C MET A 83 3.60 9.39 -22.16
N GLN A 84 2.72 8.96 -23.07
CA GLN A 84 1.35 9.42 -23.09
C GLN A 84 0.60 8.96 -21.85
N TYR A 85 -0.45 9.71 -21.46
CA TYR A 85 -1.28 9.39 -20.28
C TYR A 85 -1.78 7.94 -20.28
N ASN A 86 -2.29 7.43 -21.39
CA ASN A 86 -2.77 6.05 -21.49
C ASN A 86 -1.65 5.00 -21.51
N GLN A 87 -0.46 5.33 -22.00
CA GLN A 87 0.68 4.43 -22.00
C GLN A 87 1.28 4.20 -20.61
N PHE A 88 1.04 5.12 -19.69
CA PHE A 88 1.52 5.00 -18.32
C PHE A 88 0.66 4.08 -17.44
N VAL A 89 -0.59 3.77 -17.83
CA VAL A 89 -1.49 2.89 -17.06
C VAL A 89 -0.85 1.55 -16.66
N PRO A 90 -0.13 0.81 -17.53
CA PRO A 90 0.54 -0.42 -17.13
C PRO A 90 1.61 -0.27 -16.05
N TYR A 91 2.21 0.90 -15.90
CA TYR A 91 3.17 1.17 -14.82
C TYR A 91 2.46 1.32 -13.48
N THR A 92 1.24 1.88 -13.47
CA THR A 92 0.45 2.00 -12.24
C THR A 92 0.05 0.64 -11.66
N ASP A 93 -0.15 -0.39 -12.48
CA ASP A 93 -0.37 -1.77 -12.00
C ASP A 93 0.75 -2.29 -11.11
N ARG A 94 1.97 -1.82 -11.35
CA ARG A 94 3.19 -2.30 -10.70
C ARG A 94 3.63 -1.44 -9.51
N LEU A 95 2.88 -0.42 -9.15
CA LEU A 95 3.10 0.36 -7.92
C LEU A 95 2.79 -0.52 -6.70
N ASP A 96 1.54 -0.59 -6.29
CA ASP A 96 1.08 -1.65 -5.40
C ASP A 96 0.61 -2.83 -6.24
N TYR A 97 1.52 -3.78 -6.50
CA TYR A 97 1.20 -4.94 -7.34
C TYR A 97 0.16 -5.87 -6.71
N LEU A 98 -0.22 -5.67 -5.45
CA LEU A 98 -1.28 -6.44 -4.80
C LEU A 98 -2.68 -5.90 -5.11
N ALA A 99 -2.78 -4.62 -5.50
CA ALA A 99 -4.03 -3.93 -5.79
C ALA A 99 -4.01 -3.20 -7.15
N PRO A 100 -3.64 -3.84 -8.26
CA PRO A 100 -3.46 -3.18 -9.55
C PRO A 100 -4.72 -2.46 -10.04
N LEU A 101 -5.90 -3.06 -9.84
CA LEU A 101 -7.18 -2.45 -10.23
C LEU A 101 -7.41 -1.09 -9.54
N ALA A 102 -7.10 -0.99 -8.24
CA ALA A 102 -7.28 0.26 -7.49
C ALA A 102 -6.27 1.34 -7.92
N ASN A 103 -5.03 0.95 -8.23
CA ASN A 103 -4.01 1.88 -8.72
C ASN A 103 -4.39 2.50 -10.06
N ASN A 104 -4.88 1.68 -11.00
CA ASN A 104 -5.35 2.18 -12.29
C ASN A 104 -6.49 3.19 -12.11
N VAL A 105 -7.43 2.90 -11.19
CA VAL A 105 -8.55 3.80 -10.91
C VAL A 105 -8.05 5.12 -10.34
N ALA A 106 -7.13 5.12 -9.38
CA ALA A 106 -6.57 6.33 -8.80
C ALA A 106 -5.91 7.22 -9.85
N TYR A 107 -5.10 6.64 -10.73
CA TYR A 107 -4.45 7.35 -11.82
C TYR A 107 -5.44 7.88 -12.86
N ALA A 108 -6.38 7.04 -13.32
CA ALA A 108 -7.39 7.46 -14.30
C ALA A 108 -8.25 8.62 -13.78
N CYS A 109 -8.68 8.58 -12.51
CA CYS A 109 -9.41 9.68 -11.88
C CYS A 109 -8.59 10.97 -11.80
N ALA A 110 -7.27 10.89 -11.60
CA ALA A 110 -6.39 12.07 -11.60
C ALA A 110 -6.35 12.74 -12.99
N VAL A 111 -6.18 11.95 -14.06
CA VAL A 111 -6.17 12.46 -15.43
C VAL A 111 -7.56 13.00 -15.83
N GLU A 112 -8.63 12.28 -15.49
CA GLU A 112 -10.01 12.71 -15.75
C GLU A 112 -10.36 14.02 -15.05
N LYS A 113 -9.88 14.20 -13.82
CA LYS A 113 -10.01 15.48 -13.09
C LYS A 113 -9.28 16.61 -13.80
N LEU A 114 -8.11 16.34 -14.38
CA LEU A 114 -7.38 17.33 -15.20
C LEU A 114 -8.15 17.69 -16.47
N MET A 115 -8.79 16.71 -17.10
CA MET A 115 -9.59 16.89 -18.31
C MET A 115 -10.97 17.51 -18.03
N GLY A 116 -11.42 17.53 -16.76
CA GLY A 116 -12.78 17.91 -16.40
C GLY A 116 -13.84 16.92 -16.87
N TRP A 117 -13.50 15.65 -17.02
CA TRP A 117 -14.41 14.60 -17.46
C TRP A 117 -15.16 13.96 -16.31
N GLU A 118 -16.45 13.73 -16.50
CA GLU A 118 -17.28 12.94 -15.59
C GLU A 118 -17.63 11.60 -16.22
N LEU A 119 -17.38 10.53 -15.49
CA LEU A 119 -17.74 9.19 -15.93
C LEU A 119 -19.25 8.93 -15.82
N PRO A 120 -19.79 8.11 -16.75
CA PRO A 120 -21.13 7.57 -16.61
C PRO A 120 -21.32 6.82 -15.29
N PRO A 121 -22.55 6.84 -14.71
CA PRO A 121 -22.81 6.17 -13.41
C PRO A 121 -22.47 4.69 -13.38
N ARG A 122 -22.65 3.96 -14.48
CA ARG A 122 -22.25 2.55 -14.61
C ARG A 122 -20.73 2.40 -14.52
N GLY A 123 -19.99 3.27 -15.22
CA GLY A 123 -18.52 3.28 -15.18
C GLY A 123 -17.97 3.56 -13.78
N GLN A 124 -18.61 4.48 -13.03
CA GLN A 124 -18.26 4.75 -11.64
C GLN A 124 -18.48 3.52 -10.76
N ALA A 125 -19.64 2.87 -10.83
CA ALA A 125 -19.95 1.69 -10.04
C ALA A 125 -19.01 0.50 -10.34
N VAL A 126 -18.65 0.29 -11.62
CA VAL A 126 -17.69 -0.73 -12.02
C VAL A 126 -16.31 -0.46 -11.40
N ARG A 127 -15.87 0.80 -11.35
CA ARG A 127 -14.60 1.16 -10.69
C ARG A 127 -14.64 0.91 -9.18
N VAL A 128 -15.76 1.19 -8.52
CA VAL A 128 -15.92 0.86 -7.09
C VAL A 128 -15.78 -0.66 -6.88
N ILE A 129 -16.44 -1.48 -7.71
CA ILE A 129 -16.27 -2.94 -7.66
C ILE A 129 -14.80 -3.33 -7.80
N CYS A 130 -14.08 -2.76 -8.75
CA CYS A 130 -12.65 -3.02 -8.94
C CYS A 130 -11.80 -2.62 -7.74
N CYS A 131 -12.05 -1.45 -7.14
CA CYS A 131 -11.32 -0.98 -5.96
C CYS A 131 -11.54 -1.90 -4.75
N GLU A 132 -12.78 -2.33 -4.50
CA GLU A 132 -13.06 -3.17 -3.33
C GLU A 132 -12.61 -4.63 -3.54
N LEU A 133 -12.66 -5.18 -4.75
CA LEU A 133 -12.03 -6.47 -5.07
C LEU A 133 -10.51 -6.42 -4.82
N ALA A 134 -9.86 -5.34 -5.27
CA ALA A 134 -8.44 -5.14 -5.03
C ALA A 134 -8.11 -5.01 -3.54
N ARG A 135 -8.97 -4.31 -2.77
CA ARG A 135 -8.81 -4.17 -1.32
C ARG A 135 -8.88 -5.49 -0.61
N ILE A 136 -9.90 -6.30 -0.88
CA ILE A 136 -10.02 -7.63 -0.28
C ILE A 136 -8.81 -8.49 -0.65
N SER A 137 -8.41 -8.53 -1.93
CA SER A 137 -7.24 -9.28 -2.40
C SER A 137 -5.95 -8.87 -1.70
N ALA A 138 -5.72 -7.56 -1.52
CA ALA A 138 -4.54 -7.04 -0.86
C ALA A 138 -4.52 -7.36 0.65
N HIS A 139 -5.67 -7.21 1.33
CA HIS A 139 -5.76 -7.52 2.76
C HIS A 139 -5.67 -9.03 3.04
N LEU A 140 -6.22 -9.89 2.18
CA LEU A 140 -6.05 -11.34 2.28
C LEU A 140 -4.57 -11.72 2.24
N LEU A 141 -3.78 -11.09 1.36
CA LEU A 141 -2.34 -11.34 1.32
C LEU A 141 -1.65 -10.74 2.54
N GLY A 142 -1.95 -9.49 2.89
CA GLY A 142 -1.32 -8.81 4.03
C GLY A 142 -1.53 -9.59 5.33
N VAL A 143 -2.76 -10.01 5.61
CA VAL A 143 -3.09 -10.83 6.79
C VAL A 143 -2.45 -12.21 6.71
N GLY A 144 -2.48 -12.85 5.53
CA GLY A 144 -1.89 -14.18 5.34
C GLY A 144 -0.38 -14.19 5.55
N CYS A 145 0.35 -13.24 4.95
CA CYS A 145 1.80 -13.08 5.14
C CYS A 145 2.14 -12.73 6.59
N TYR A 146 1.40 -11.80 7.20
CA TYR A 146 1.59 -11.44 8.61
C TYR A 146 1.40 -12.62 9.55
N ALA A 147 0.37 -13.44 9.31
CA ALA A 147 0.15 -14.68 10.07
C ALA A 147 1.31 -15.67 9.90
N MET A 148 1.80 -15.83 8.67
CA MET A 148 2.94 -16.69 8.34
C MET A 148 4.22 -16.23 9.07
N ASP A 149 4.49 -14.93 9.07
CA ASP A 149 5.65 -14.32 9.73
C ASP A 149 5.65 -14.56 11.25
N VAL A 150 4.47 -14.63 11.85
CA VAL A 150 4.30 -14.94 13.28
C VAL A 150 4.20 -16.46 13.53
N GLY A 151 4.25 -17.29 12.48
CA GLY A 151 4.30 -18.75 12.56
C GLY A 151 3.00 -19.49 12.24
N ALA A 152 1.92 -18.78 11.87
CA ALA A 152 0.62 -19.37 11.52
C ALA A 152 0.49 -19.63 10.01
N MET A 153 1.30 -20.53 9.47
CA MET A 153 1.38 -20.83 8.02
C MET A 153 0.05 -21.27 7.40
N THR A 154 -0.79 -21.96 8.13
CA THR A 154 -2.08 -22.48 7.62
C THR A 154 -2.99 -21.35 7.15
N VAL A 155 -3.00 -20.21 7.84
CA VAL A 155 -3.83 -19.06 7.48
C VAL A 155 -3.45 -18.52 6.11
N PHE A 156 -2.16 -18.46 5.80
CA PHE A 156 -1.68 -18.06 4.48
C PHE A 156 -2.30 -18.92 3.36
N LEU A 157 -2.38 -20.22 3.53
CA LEU A 157 -2.96 -21.12 2.54
C LEU A 157 -4.47 -20.87 2.34
N TYR A 158 -5.22 -20.66 3.41
CA TYR A 158 -6.65 -20.32 3.33
C TYR A 158 -6.89 -18.98 2.61
N THR A 159 -6.14 -17.96 2.96
CA THR A 159 -6.28 -16.64 2.33
C THR A 159 -5.91 -16.67 0.85
N PHE A 160 -4.89 -17.46 0.46
CA PHE A 160 -4.50 -17.60 -0.95
C PHE A 160 -5.52 -18.35 -1.78
N THR A 161 -6.26 -19.31 -1.23
CA THR A 161 -7.35 -19.96 -1.94
C THR A 161 -8.41 -18.95 -2.38
N GLN A 162 -8.80 -18.03 -1.52
CA GLN A 162 -9.76 -16.98 -1.88
C GLN A 162 -9.17 -15.95 -2.85
N ARG A 163 -7.91 -15.67 -2.69
CA ARG A 163 -7.22 -14.76 -3.62
C ARG A 163 -7.14 -15.31 -5.03
N GLU A 164 -7.04 -16.62 -5.18
CA GLU A 164 -7.13 -17.30 -6.47
C GLU A 164 -8.48 -17.11 -7.14
N THR A 165 -9.57 -17.10 -6.36
CA THR A 165 -10.91 -16.78 -6.88
C THR A 165 -10.99 -15.35 -7.41
N VAL A 166 -10.36 -14.37 -6.73
CA VAL A 166 -10.26 -12.99 -7.24
C VAL A 166 -9.49 -12.93 -8.56
N TYR A 167 -8.41 -13.70 -8.71
CA TYR A 167 -7.66 -13.75 -9.96
C TYR A 167 -8.48 -14.30 -11.12
N ASN A 168 -9.32 -15.31 -10.89
CA ASN A 168 -10.24 -15.82 -11.90
C ASN A 168 -11.27 -14.76 -12.31
N ILE A 169 -11.78 -13.97 -11.36
CA ILE A 169 -12.64 -12.83 -11.66
C ILE A 169 -11.90 -11.76 -12.47
N CYS A 170 -10.67 -11.43 -12.11
CA CYS A 170 -9.83 -10.47 -12.84
C CYS A 170 -9.58 -10.94 -14.29
N GLU A 171 -9.32 -12.24 -14.50
CA GLU A 171 -9.14 -12.81 -15.82
C GLU A 171 -10.40 -12.68 -16.69
N GLN A 172 -11.59 -12.89 -16.13
CA GLN A 172 -12.85 -12.69 -16.85
C GLN A 172 -13.06 -11.21 -17.21
N ILE A 173 -12.72 -10.28 -16.32
CA ILE A 173 -12.90 -8.85 -16.52
C ILE A 173 -11.89 -8.30 -17.53
N SER A 174 -10.61 -8.62 -17.37
CA SER A 174 -9.51 -7.96 -18.10
C SER A 174 -8.80 -8.88 -19.11
N GLY A 175 -8.88 -10.20 -18.93
CA GLY A 175 -8.07 -11.19 -19.65
C GLY A 175 -6.70 -11.45 -19.00
N ALA A 176 -6.39 -10.79 -17.88
CA ALA A 176 -5.16 -10.98 -17.13
C ALA A 176 -5.48 -11.27 -15.66
N ARG A 177 -4.72 -12.20 -15.07
CA ARG A 177 -4.92 -12.63 -13.68
C ARG A 177 -4.42 -11.62 -12.66
N PHE A 178 -3.31 -10.92 -12.96
CA PHE A 178 -2.57 -10.12 -12.00
C PHE A 178 -2.43 -8.66 -12.43
N THR A 179 -1.64 -8.33 -13.43
CA THR A 179 -1.50 -6.97 -13.98
C THR A 179 -2.58 -6.72 -15.01
N THR A 180 -3.66 -6.11 -14.59
CA THR A 180 -4.90 -6.09 -15.34
C THR A 180 -5.00 -4.98 -16.38
N SER A 181 -4.40 -3.80 -16.11
CA SER A 181 -4.53 -2.59 -16.94
C SER A 181 -5.96 -2.35 -17.44
N TYR A 182 -6.95 -2.65 -16.59
CA TYR A 182 -8.36 -2.70 -16.95
C TYR A 182 -8.97 -1.32 -17.09
N THR A 183 -8.75 -0.45 -16.09
CA THR A 183 -9.24 0.92 -16.11
C THR A 183 -8.38 1.77 -17.03
N ARG A 184 -9.04 2.53 -17.89
CA ARG A 184 -8.43 3.49 -18.82
C ARG A 184 -8.91 4.89 -18.50
N VAL A 185 -8.19 5.89 -18.96
CA VAL A 185 -8.66 7.27 -18.86
C VAL A 185 -9.92 7.43 -19.71
N GLY A 186 -11.01 7.87 -19.07
CA GLY A 186 -12.33 7.98 -19.70
C GLY A 186 -13.22 6.75 -19.62
N GLY A 187 -12.80 5.68 -18.89
CA GLY A 187 -13.64 4.50 -18.68
C GLY A 187 -12.87 3.21 -18.43
N GLN A 188 -13.34 2.11 -18.98
CA GLN A 188 -12.78 0.77 -18.85
C GLN A 188 -12.53 0.15 -20.22
N THR A 189 -11.70 -0.89 -20.27
CA THR A 189 -11.42 -1.63 -21.50
C THR A 189 -12.67 -2.32 -22.06
N ARG A 190 -13.50 -2.87 -21.19
CA ARG A 190 -14.79 -3.51 -21.51
C ARG A 190 -15.71 -3.49 -20.29
N ASP A 191 -17.00 -3.73 -20.53
CA ASP A 191 -17.99 -3.83 -19.46
C ASP A 191 -17.90 -5.18 -18.72
N ILE A 192 -18.39 -5.23 -17.49
CA ILE A 192 -18.51 -6.47 -16.71
C ILE A 192 -19.76 -7.22 -17.15
N SER A 193 -19.61 -8.53 -17.40
CA SER A 193 -20.73 -9.39 -17.79
C SER A 193 -21.63 -9.73 -16.60
N ASP A 194 -22.91 -10.03 -16.87
CA ASP A 194 -23.84 -10.50 -15.83
C ASP A 194 -23.37 -11.80 -15.17
N GLN A 195 -22.62 -12.64 -15.90
CA GLN A 195 -22.02 -13.85 -15.35
C GLN A 195 -20.95 -13.51 -14.33
N THR A 196 -20.06 -12.58 -14.63
CA THR A 196 -19.01 -12.13 -13.73
C THR A 196 -19.60 -11.49 -12.46
N ILE A 197 -20.71 -10.74 -12.58
CA ILE A 197 -21.41 -10.18 -11.42
C ILE A 197 -21.91 -11.29 -10.48
N LYS A 198 -22.47 -12.38 -11.03
CA LYS A 198 -22.90 -13.53 -10.22
C LYS A 198 -21.73 -14.21 -9.51
N GLU A 199 -20.59 -14.31 -10.16
CA GLU A 199 -19.37 -14.88 -9.57
C GLU A 199 -18.80 -13.98 -8.47
N ILE A 200 -18.86 -12.64 -8.63
CA ILE A 200 -18.48 -11.70 -7.57
C ILE A 200 -19.40 -11.86 -6.35
N LEU A 201 -20.71 -12.00 -6.54
CA LEU A 201 -21.64 -12.23 -5.43
C LEU A 201 -21.38 -13.56 -4.71
N LYS A 202 -21.10 -14.62 -5.47
CA LYS A 202 -20.70 -15.92 -4.91
C LYS A 202 -19.39 -15.80 -4.12
N PHE A 203 -18.40 -15.09 -4.67
CA PHE A 203 -17.14 -14.80 -3.97
C PHE A 203 -17.38 -14.06 -2.66
N CYS A 204 -18.31 -13.10 -2.62
CA CYS A 204 -18.66 -12.39 -1.38
C CYS A 204 -19.17 -13.32 -0.28
N ASP A 205 -19.88 -14.41 -0.61
CA ASP A 205 -20.31 -15.41 0.35
C ASP A 205 -19.12 -16.26 0.83
N GLU A 206 -18.34 -16.80 -0.09
CA GLU A 206 -17.18 -17.65 0.20
C GLU A 206 -16.09 -16.94 1.00
N VAL A 207 -15.78 -15.67 0.67
CA VAL A 207 -14.75 -14.91 1.39
C VAL A 207 -15.19 -14.53 2.79
N SER A 208 -16.49 -14.30 3.02
CA SER A 208 -17.03 -14.03 4.36
C SER A 208 -16.79 -15.21 5.31
N ASP A 209 -17.03 -16.44 4.85
CA ASP A 209 -16.76 -17.64 5.63
C ASP A 209 -15.28 -17.79 5.98
N VAL A 210 -14.38 -17.49 5.02
CA VAL A 210 -12.93 -17.56 5.25
C VAL A 210 -12.44 -16.45 6.20
N ILE A 211 -12.98 -15.23 6.11
CA ILE A 211 -12.67 -14.15 7.06
C ILE A 211 -13.02 -14.58 8.48
N ASP A 212 -14.20 -15.19 8.68
CA ASP A 212 -14.63 -15.69 9.99
C ASP A 212 -13.77 -16.88 10.47
N GLU A 213 -13.29 -17.71 9.56
CA GLU A 213 -12.38 -18.82 9.91
C GLU A 213 -11.00 -18.28 10.32
N VAL A 214 -10.44 -17.32 9.58
CA VAL A 214 -9.18 -16.65 9.92
C VAL A 214 -9.29 -15.94 11.26
N ASP A 215 -10.40 -15.25 11.54
CA ASP A 215 -10.65 -14.61 12.83
C ASP A 215 -10.60 -15.64 13.98
N LYS A 216 -11.24 -16.77 13.83
CA LYS A 216 -11.19 -17.85 14.85
C LYS A 216 -9.79 -18.42 15.06
N LEU A 217 -8.99 -18.54 14.01
CA LEU A 217 -7.64 -19.10 14.06
C LEU A 217 -6.61 -18.14 14.67
N LEU A 218 -6.70 -16.83 14.40
CA LEU A 218 -5.70 -15.83 14.78
C LEU A 218 -6.08 -14.99 15.98
N THR A 219 -7.27 -14.37 15.96
CA THR A 219 -7.64 -13.33 16.93
C THR A 219 -7.65 -13.81 18.37
N ARG A 220 -7.93 -15.09 18.61
CA ARG A 220 -7.91 -15.69 19.94
C ARG A 220 -6.69 -16.57 20.22
N ASN A 221 -5.74 -16.62 19.29
CA ASN A 221 -4.54 -17.41 19.46
C ASN A 221 -3.58 -16.73 20.44
N PRO A 222 -3.23 -17.34 21.59
CA PRO A 222 -2.37 -16.70 22.58
C PRO A 222 -0.95 -16.43 22.07
N ILE A 223 -0.44 -17.23 21.13
CA ILE A 223 0.88 -17.00 20.52
C ILE A 223 0.82 -15.75 19.64
N PHE A 224 -0.21 -15.62 18.80
CA PHE A 224 -0.39 -14.47 17.93
C PHE A 224 -0.60 -13.18 18.77
N ILE A 225 -1.45 -13.24 19.80
CA ILE A 225 -1.67 -12.13 20.72
C ILE A 225 -0.36 -11.72 21.41
N GLY A 226 0.39 -12.69 21.95
CA GLY A 226 1.65 -12.43 22.65
C GLY A 226 2.76 -11.84 21.76
N ARG A 227 2.65 -12.03 20.43
CA ARG A 227 3.62 -11.49 19.46
C ARG A 227 3.21 -10.14 18.86
N THR A 228 1.96 -9.74 19.01
CA THR A 228 1.40 -8.58 18.29
C THR A 228 0.84 -7.51 19.20
N LYS A 229 0.29 -7.92 20.36
CA LYS A 229 -0.30 -6.99 21.33
C LYS A 229 0.80 -6.23 22.07
N ASP A 230 0.60 -4.94 22.22
CA ASP A 230 1.54 -3.98 22.83
C ASP A 230 2.90 -3.89 22.11
N VAL A 231 3.01 -4.44 20.89
CA VAL A 231 4.20 -4.39 20.05
C VAL A 231 4.02 -3.36 18.93
N GLY A 232 5.02 -2.49 18.73
CA GLY A 232 5.00 -1.47 17.67
C GLY A 232 3.86 -0.47 17.82
N HIS A 233 3.72 0.11 19.00
CA HIS A 233 2.69 1.11 19.31
C HIS A 233 2.97 2.43 18.60
N ILE A 234 1.96 2.92 17.86
CA ILE A 234 1.97 4.22 17.18
C ILE A 234 0.91 5.10 17.83
N SER A 235 1.33 6.20 18.45
CA SER A 235 0.41 7.18 19.01
C SER A 235 -0.38 7.91 17.92
N ARG A 236 -1.55 8.43 18.27
CA ARG A 236 -2.37 9.25 17.35
C ARG A 236 -1.60 10.47 16.84
N GLU A 237 -0.83 11.12 17.69
CA GLU A 237 -0.04 12.31 17.37
C GLU A 237 1.07 11.97 16.38
N ASP A 238 1.77 10.86 16.61
CA ASP A 238 2.81 10.38 15.70
C ASP A 238 2.25 9.95 14.35
N ALA A 239 1.12 9.23 14.35
CA ALA A 239 0.47 8.82 13.11
C ALA A 239 0.13 10.02 12.22
N ILE A 240 -0.39 11.09 12.81
CA ILE A 240 -0.68 12.34 12.09
C ILE A 240 0.61 13.07 11.71
N GLY A 241 1.58 13.18 12.63
CA GLY A 241 2.83 13.89 12.42
C GLY A 241 3.69 13.30 11.30
N TYR A 242 3.72 11.98 11.16
CA TYR A 242 4.39 11.29 10.05
C TYR A 242 3.55 11.21 8.78
N GLY A 243 2.28 11.64 8.82
CA GLY A 243 1.39 11.60 7.67
C GLY A 243 0.96 10.20 7.25
N LEU A 244 0.85 9.27 8.21
CA LEU A 244 0.36 7.92 7.97
C LEU A 244 -1.07 7.97 7.42
N THR A 245 -1.44 6.98 6.63
CA THR A 245 -2.78 6.86 6.04
C THR A 245 -3.24 5.41 6.03
N GLY A 246 -4.53 5.21 5.75
CA GLY A 246 -5.11 3.88 5.64
C GLY A 246 -5.21 3.14 6.97
N PRO A 247 -5.10 1.80 6.94
CA PRO A 247 -5.22 0.95 8.13
C PRO A 247 -4.24 1.31 9.24
N ASN A 248 -3.04 1.81 8.90
CA ASN A 248 -2.03 2.21 9.88
C ASN A 248 -2.46 3.46 10.66
N LEU A 249 -3.09 4.44 10.02
CA LEU A 249 -3.64 5.61 10.67
C LEU A 249 -4.88 5.24 11.50
N ARG A 250 -5.80 4.45 10.93
CA ARG A 250 -7.02 4.01 11.62
C ARG A 250 -6.72 3.12 12.81
N GLY A 251 -5.67 2.29 12.72
CA GLY A 251 -5.16 1.51 13.86
C GLY A 251 -4.79 2.37 15.06
N SER A 252 -4.29 3.59 14.84
CA SER A 252 -3.94 4.55 15.90
C SER A 252 -5.12 5.41 16.39
N GLY A 253 -6.36 5.03 16.09
CA GLY A 253 -7.57 5.68 16.63
C GLY A 253 -7.98 6.96 15.89
N VAL A 254 -7.52 7.19 14.67
CA VAL A 254 -7.91 8.34 13.84
C VAL A 254 -8.98 7.92 12.84
N GLU A 255 -10.15 8.54 12.94
CA GLU A 255 -11.25 8.32 12.01
C GLU A 255 -11.04 9.13 10.72
N PHE A 256 -10.30 8.54 9.79
CA PHE A 256 -10.07 9.14 8.49
C PHE A 256 -10.08 8.08 7.38
N ASP A 257 -10.96 8.29 6.40
CA ASP A 257 -11.06 7.48 5.19
C ASP A 257 -11.47 8.39 4.03
N MET A 258 -10.69 8.41 2.96
CA MET A 258 -10.95 9.28 1.83
C MET A 258 -12.26 8.95 1.12
N ARG A 259 -12.74 7.70 1.22
CA ARG A 259 -14.03 7.29 0.65
C ARG A 259 -15.23 7.99 1.32
N LYS A 260 -15.10 8.42 2.58
CA LYS A 260 -16.12 9.18 3.33
C LYS A 260 -15.80 10.67 3.45
N ASN A 261 -14.53 11.02 3.73
CA ASN A 261 -14.13 12.42 3.94
C ASN A 261 -14.02 13.22 2.64
N HIS A 262 -13.61 12.57 1.55
CA HIS A 262 -13.49 13.14 0.21
C HIS A 262 -14.05 12.16 -0.83
N PRO A 263 -15.37 11.93 -0.84
CA PRO A 263 -15.98 10.87 -1.64
C PRO A 263 -15.71 11.09 -3.14
N TYR A 264 -15.43 10.00 -3.82
CA TYR A 264 -15.19 9.93 -5.26
C TYR A 264 -15.92 8.71 -5.83
N LEU A 265 -16.17 8.68 -7.14
CA LEU A 265 -16.84 7.59 -7.85
C LEU A 265 -18.21 7.18 -7.27
N GLY A 266 -18.84 8.05 -6.48
CA GLY A 266 -20.14 7.76 -5.88
C GLY A 266 -20.09 6.88 -4.63
N TYR A 267 -18.96 6.82 -3.90
CA TYR A 267 -18.85 6.09 -2.64
C TYR A 267 -19.88 6.55 -1.59
N GLU A 268 -20.36 7.80 -1.66
CA GLU A 268 -21.41 8.33 -0.79
C GLU A 268 -22.75 7.60 -0.91
N LYS A 269 -22.94 6.78 -1.97
CA LYS A 269 -24.18 6.00 -2.20
C LYS A 269 -24.16 4.65 -1.48
N TYR A 270 -23.02 4.24 -0.94
CA TYR A 270 -22.84 2.95 -0.30
C TYR A 270 -22.75 3.11 1.22
N ASP A 271 -23.42 2.21 1.91
CA ASP A 271 -23.40 2.16 3.37
C ASP A 271 -22.28 1.24 3.86
N PHE A 272 -21.33 1.81 4.61
CA PHE A 272 -20.22 1.09 5.24
C PHE A 272 -19.68 1.88 6.43
N ASP A 273 -19.04 1.21 7.36
CA ASP A 273 -18.42 1.83 8.53
C ASP A 273 -16.90 1.94 8.36
N ILE A 274 -16.29 2.88 9.10
CA ILE A 274 -14.82 3.02 9.14
C ILE A 274 -14.33 2.29 10.39
N PRO A 275 -13.61 1.16 10.26
CA PRO A 275 -13.05 0.47 11.41
C PRO A 275 -11.90 1.27 12.02
N ILE A 276 -11.90 1.40 13.35
CA ILE A 276 -10.95 2.20 14.11
C ILE A 276 -10.35 1.37 15.24
N GLY A 277 -9.01 1.35 15.33
CA GLY A 277 -8.28 0.77 16.45
C GLY A 277 -8.37 1.64 17.71
N LYS A 278 -7.93 1.11 18.83
CA LYS A 278 -7.99 1.77 20.14
C LYS A 278 -6.62 2.04 20.74
N VAL A 279 -5.72 1.08 20.62
CA VAL A 279 -4.39 1.13 21.24
C VAL A 279 -3.33 1.65 20.27
N GLY A 280 -3.40 1.28 19.00
CA GLY A 280 -2.41 1.67 17.97
C GLY A 280 -1.22 0.71 17.87
N ASP A 281 -1.37 -0.53 18.33
CA ASP A 281 -0.37 -1.58 18.25
C ASP A 281 -0.49 -2.41 16.95
N SER A 282 0.38 -3.39 16.79
CA SER A 282 0.35 -4.29 15.64
C SER A 282 -0.91 -5.14 15.59
N PHE A 283 -1.50 -5.46 16.73
CA PHE A 283 -2.74 -6.21 16.83
C PHE A 283 -3.95 -5.38 16.35
N ASP A 284 -4.04 -4.11 16.73
CA ASP A 284 -5.11 -3.22 16.26
C ASP A 284 -5.05 -3.01 14.74
N ARG A 285 -3.83 -2.86 14.16
CA ARG A 285 -3.67 -2.77 12.71
C ARG A 285 -4.17 -4.03 11.99
N TYR A 286 -3.96 -5.20 12.58
CA TYR A 286 -4.52 -6.45 12.08
C TYR A 286 -6.06 -6.45 12.16
N LEU A 287 -6.64 -6.09 13.30
CA LEU A 287 -8.09 -6.05 13.48
C LEU A 287 -8.77 -5.09 12.50
N VAL A 288 -8.19 -3.91 12.28
CA VAL A 288 -8.70 -2.93 11.31
C VAL A 288 -8.77 -3.55 9.91
N ARG A 289 -7.73 -4.27 9.47
CA ARG A 289 -7.75 -4.94 8.14
C ARG A 289 -8.80 -6.03 8.04
N MET A 290 -9.02 -6.79 9.11
CA MET A 290 -10.07 -7.81 9.16
C MET A 290 -11.46 -7.19 9.01
N GLU A 291 -11.74 -6.10 9.71
CA GLU A 291 -13.02 -5.40 9.61
C GLU A 291 -13.16 -4.66 8.26
N GLU A 292 -12.09 -4.10 7.71
CA GLU A 292 -12.11 -3.49 6.37
C GLU A 292 -12.50 -4.50 5.27
N MET A 293 -12.07 -5.75 5.37
CA MET A 293 -12.50 -6.79 4.43
C MET A 293 -14.02 -7.02 4.51
N LYS A 294 -14.60 -7.05 5.71
CA LYS A 294 -16.05 -7.21 5.91
C LYS A 294 -16.82 -6.03 5.32
N GLU A 295 -16.34 -4.81 5.57
CA GLU A 295 -16.98 -3.61 5.01
C GLU A 295 -16.85 -3.56 3.47
N SER A 296 -15.71 -3.99 2.91
CA SER A 296 -15.53 -4.10 1.46
C SER A 296 -16.49 -5.12 0.83
N VAL A 297 -16.78 -6.22 1.51
CA VAL A 297 -17.80 -7.19 1.07
C VAL A 297 -19.19 -6.55 1.05
N LYS A 298 -19.55 -5.72 2.05
CA LYS A 298 -20.83 -5.00 2.06
C LYS A 298 -20.94 -4.04 0.87
N ILE A 299 -19.86 -3.28 0.58
CA ILE A 299 -19.82 -2.36 -0.57
C ILE A 299 -19.98 -3.13 -1.87
N LEU A 300 -19.26 -4.26 -2.05
CA LEU A 300 -19.36 -5.08 -3.26
C LEU A 300 -20.77 -5.60 -3.51
N ARG A 301 -21.44 -6.11 -2.49
CA ARG A 301 -22.84 -6.56 -2.60
C ARG A 301 -23.76 -5.44 -3.06
N GLN A 302 -23.68 -4.28 -2.40
CA GLN A 302 -24.47 -3.10 -2.74
C GLN A 302 -24.18 -2.61 -4.16
N ALA A 303 -22.90 -2.58 -4.59
CA ALA A 303 -22.49 -2.13 -5.90
C ALA A 303 -22.97 -3.07 -7.01
N CYS A 304 -22.91 -4.39 -6.77
CA CYS A 304 -23.41 -5.40 -7.73
C CYS A 304 -24.94 -5.37 -7.83
N GLU A 305 -25.67 -5.27 -6.71
CA GLU A 305 -27.13 -5.23 -6.69
C GLU A 305 -27.72 -3.95 -7.30
N LYS A 306 -27.07 -2.80 -7.05
CA LYS A 306 -27.51 -1.48 -7.51
C LYS A 306 -26.80 -1.04 -8.80
N LEU A 307 -26.18 -1.96 -9.56
CA LEU A 307 -25.41 -1.60 -10.75
C LEU A 307 -26.28 -0.89 -11.80
N PRO A 308 -26.01 0.39 -12.13
CA PRO A 308 -26.80 1.12 -13.12
C PRO A 308 -26.66 0.52 -14.51
N LYS A 309 -27.69 0.68 -15.35
CA LYS A 309 -27.61 0.39 -16.79
C LYS A 309 -27.06 1.59 -17.54
N GLY A 310 -26.31 1.36 -18.61
CA GLY A 310 -25.79 2.44 -19.45
C GLY A 310 -24.36 2.17 -19.94
N PRO A 311 -23.72 3.15 -20.56
CA PRO A 311 -22.35 3.03 -21.02
C PRO A 311 -21.37 3.05 -19.82
N VAL A 312 -20.21 2.41 -19.99
CA VAL A 312 -19.11 2.40 -19.02
C VAL A 312 -18.04 3.44 -19.36
N ASN A 313 -18.01 3.88 -20.61
CA ASN A 313 -17.02 4.83 -21.13
C ASN A 313 -17.69 6.18 -21.47
N ILE A 314 -16.92 7.24 -21.39
CA ILE A 314 -17.31 8.57 -21.92
C ILE A 314 -17.28 8.53 -23.46
N THR A 315 -17.95 9.49 -24.08
CA THR A 315 -18.01 9.63 -25.54
C THR A 315 -17.35 10.91 -26.02
N ASP A 316 -16.27 11.35 -25.36
CA ASP A 316 -15.54 12.55 -25.75
C ASP A 316 -14.54 12.24 -26.88
N PRO A 317 -14.62 12.88 -28.05
CA PRO A 317 -13.68 12.68 -29.14
C PRO A 317 -12.22 12.99 -28.82
N LYS A 318 -11.96 13.81 -27.81
CA LYS A 318 -10.58 14.22 -27.43
C LYS A 318 -9.77 13.13 -26.76
N GLY A 319 -10.41 12.04 -26.30
CA GLY A 319 -9.69 11.04 -25.52
C GLY A 319 -10.17 9.61 -25.68
N THR A 320 -11.32 9.37 -26.28
CA THR A 320 -11.85 8.03 -26.48
C THR A 320 -11.62 7.56 -27.92
N LEU A 321 -11.11 6.35 -28.05
CA LEU A 321 -11.01 5.71 -29.35
C LEU A 321 -12.40 5.44 -29.93
N PRO A 322 -12.64 5.73 -31.22
CA PRO A 322 -13.93 5.45 -31.87
C PRO A 322 -14.15 3.94 -32.03
N ASP A 323 -15.40 3.56 -32.20
CA ASP A 323 -15.78 2.15 -32.43
C ASP A 323 -15.07 1.59 -33.66
N LYS A 324 -14.53 0.37 -33.52
CA LYS A 324 -13.76 -0.29 -34.57
C LYS A 324 -14.52 -0.41 -35.90
N GLU A 325 -15.83 -0.66 -35.86
CA GLU A 325 -16.67 -0.74 -37.06
C GLU A 325 -16.74 0.63 -37.76
N LYS A 326 -16.89 1.72 -37.01
CA LYS A 326 -16.92 3.08 -37.57
C LYS A 326 -15.57 3.45 -38.18
N VAL A 327 -14.47 3.10 -37.52
CA VAL A 327 -13.10 3.33 -38.01
C VAL A 327 -12.88 2.63 -39.37
N MET A 328 -13.48 1.47 -39.59
CA MET A 328 -13.36 0.73 -40.85
C MET A 328 -14.23 1.27 -41.96
N MET A 329 -15.25 2.08 -41.64
CA MET A 329 -16.24 2.58 -42.61
C MET A 329 -16.13 4.08 -42.89
N ASN A 330 -15.62 4.87 -41.93
CA ASN A 330 -15.61 6.32 -42.00
C ASN A 330 -14.17 6.87 -41.94
N MET A 331 -13.80 7.69 -42.90
CA MET A 331 -12.45 8.29 -42.95
C MET A 331 -12.19 9.22 -41.76
N GLU A 332 -13.19 9.98 -41.33
CA GLU A 332 -13.08 10.89 -40.18
C GLU A 332 -12.75 10.14 -38.89
N GLU A 333 -13.43 9.02 -38.66
CA GLU A 333 -13.19 8.17 -37.48
C GLU A 333 -11.83 7.45 -37.56
N LEU A 334 -11.35 7.12 -38.76
CA LEU A 334 -10.01 6.59 -38.96
C LEU A 334 -8.94 7.63 -38.63
N ILE A 335 -9.11 8.87 -39.09
CA ILE A 335 -8.20 9.98 -38.76
C ILE A 335 -8.19 10.24 -37.26
N HIS A 336 -9.38 10.30 -36.66
CA HIS A 336 -9.53 10.47 -35.21
C HIS A 336 -8.82 9.35 -34.44
N HIS A 337 -9.07 8.10 -34.80
CA HIS A 337 -8.36 6.94 -34.22
C HIS A 337 -6.83 7.09 -34.33
N PHE A 338 -6.34 7.51 -35.50
CA PHE A 338 -4.91 7.70 -35.71
C PHE A 338 -4.33 8.80 -34.80
N ILE A 339 -5.01 9.95 -34.68
CA ILE A 339 -4.59 11.06 -33.84
C ILE A 339 -4.52 10.62 -32.37
N VAL A 340 -5.60 10.04 -31.84
CA VAL A 340 -5.64 9.60 -30.43
C VAL A 340 -4.61 8.50 -30.13
N ALA A 341 -4.36 7.60 -31.08
CA ALA A 341 -3.38 6.53 -30.91
C ALA A 341 -1.91 7.03 -30.95
N THR A 342 -1.61 8.04 -31.77
CA THR A 342 -0.24 8.52 -31.97
C THR A 342 0.14 9.70 -31.08
N GLN A 343 -0.80 10.62 -30.81
CA GLN A 343 -0.55 11.84 -30.02
C GLN A 343 -1.04 11.71 -28.57
N GLY A 344 -1.94 10.74 -28.31
CA GLY A 344 -2.56 10.57 -27.00
C GLY A 344 -3.71 11.53 -26.74
N ILE A 345 -4.07 11.64 -25.47
CA ILE A 345 -5.12 12.55 -24.98
C ILE A 345 -4.55 13.97 -24.92
N ASP A 346 -5.16 14.91 -25.61
CA ASP A 346 -4.76 16.32 -25.55
C ASP A 346 -5.24 16.98 -24.26
N ALA A 347 -4.39 16.93 -23.22
CA ALA A 347 -4.71 17.48 -21.92
C ALA A 347 -4.52 19.00 -21.90
N PRO A 348 -5.40 19.76 -21.19
CA PRO A 348 -5.24 21.19 -21.02
C PRO A 348 -4.03 21.52 -20.13
N GLU A 349 -3.55 22.76 -20.23
CA GLU A 349 -2.58 23.28 -19.27
C GLU A 349 -3.21 23.39 -17.88
N GLY A 350 -2.49 22.91 -16.86
CA GLY A 350 -2.96 22.99 -15.49
C GLY A 350 -2.28 21.99 -14.56
N GLU A 351 -2.64 22.08 -13.30
CA GLU A 351 -2.15 21.24 -12.24
C GLU A 351 -3.32 20.59 -11.51
N VAL A 352 -3.16 19.32 -11.17
CA VAL A 352 -4.16 18.58 -10.42
C VAL A 352 -3.51 17.65 -9.42
N TYR A 353 -4.11 17.52 -8.25
CA TYR A 353 -3.85 16.44 -7.31
C TYR A 353 -5.14 15.64 -7.11
N PHE A 354 -5.00 14.34 -7.14
CA PHE A 354 -6.08 13.42 -6.79
C PHE A 354 -5.51 12.28 -5.94
N GLY A 355 -6.11 12.06 -4.78
CA GLY A 355 -5.82 10.94 -3.89
C GLY A 355 -7.00 9.98 -3.86
N ALA A 356 -6.71 8.71 -3.81
CA ALA A 356 -7.67 7.62 -3.64
C ALA A 356 -7.30 6.76 -2.43
N GLU A 357 -8.30 6.20 -1.76
CA GLU A 357 -8.08 5.26 -0.66
C GLU A 357 -7.77 3.87 -1.21
N ASN A 358 -6.48 3.54 -1.29
CA ASN A 358 -6.00 2.20 -1.64
C ASN A 358 -5.89 1.31 -0.39
N PRO A 359 -5.69 -0.01 -0.52
CA PRO A 359 -5.58 -0.93 0.62
C PRO A 359 -4.50 -0.55 1.64
N LYS A 360 -3.41 0.05 1.19
CA LYS A 360 -2.29 0.48 2.06
C LYS A 360 -2.47 1.89 2.63
N GLY A 361 -3.42 2.65 2.09
CA GLY A 361 -3.71 4.04 2.44
C GLY A 361 -3.90 4.92 1.21
N GLU A 362 -3.69 6.23 1.36
CA GLU A 362 -3.85 7.18 0.29
C GLU A 362 -2.78 7.02 -0.78
N LEU A 363 -3.18 6.61 -1.99
CA LEU A 363 -2.37 6.72 -3.20
C LEU A 363 -2.77 7.99 -3.95
N GLY A 364 -1.83 8.94 -4.08
CA GLY A 364 -2.06 10.22 -4.71
C GLY A 364 -1.24 10.43 -5.97
N PHE A 365 -1.86 11.03 -6.99
CA PHE A 365 -1.18 11.45 -8.20
C PHE A 365 -1.28 12.97 -8.34
N TYR A 366 -0.13 13.62 -8.38
CA TYR A 366 -0.02 15.02 -8.78
C TYR A 366 0.46 15.07 -10.22
N ILE A 367 -0.30 15.76 -11.06
CA ILE A 367 -0.03 15.90 -12.50
C ILE A 367 0.07 17.37 -12.82
N ASN A 368 1.16 17.78 -13.45
CA ASN A 368 1.34 19.08 -14.06
C ASN A 368 1.38 18.90 -15.57
N SER A 369 0.48 19.54 -16.29
CA SER A 369 0.36 19.53 -17.74
C SER A 369 0.68 20.90 -18.32
N LYS A 370 1.44 20.94 -19.40
CA LYS A 370 1.69 22.12 -20.23
C LYS A 370 0.93 22.07 -21.57
N GLY A 371 -0.10 21.25 -21.63
CA GLY A 371 -0.80 20.91 -22.85
C GLY A 371 -0.20 19.69 -23.57
N GLY A 372 -1.00 19.05 -24.44
CA GLY A 372 -0.57 17.90 -25.24
C GLY A 372 -0.73 16.54 -24.54
N GLY A 373 -0.28 15.50 -25.21
CA GLY A 373 -0.53 14.11 -24.83
C GLY A 373 0.39 13.53 -23.75
N VAL A 374 1.40 14.29 -23.28
CA VAL A 374 2.42 13.84 -22.32
C VAL A 374 2.45 14.76 -21.11
N PRO A 375 2.44 14.27 -19.88
CA PRO A 375 2.53 15.10 -18.69
C PRO A 375 3.92 15.76 -18.60
N HIS A 376 3.95 17.05 -18.22
CA HIS A 376 5.21 17.75 -17.97
C HIS A 376 5.88 17.25 -16.68
N ARG A 377 5.08 16.97 -15.64
CA ARG A 377 5.53 16.36 -14.38
C ARG A 377 4.45 15.47 -13.82
N LEU A 378 4.85 14.29 -13.40
CA LEU A 378 4.02 13.39 -12.60
C LEU A 378 4.74 13.10 -11.29
N LYS A 379 4.00 13.24 -10.17
CA LYS A 379 4.48 12.89 -8.84
C LYS A 379 3.52 11.89 -8.21
N ILE A 380 4.08 10.85 -7.62
CA ILE A 380 3.30 9.77 -6.99
C ILE A 380 3.47 9.87 -5.47
N ARG A 381 2.38 10.08 -4.74
CA ARG A 381 2.34 9.96 -3.29
C ARG A 381 2.01 8.51 -2.96
N SER A 382 2.99 7.77 -2.50
CA SER A 382 2.86 6.38 -2.10
C SER A 382 2.55 6.27 -0.61
N PRO A 383 1.52 5.52 -0.20
CA PRO A 383 1.25 5.28 1.21
C PRO A 383 2.34 4.44 1.89
N SER A 384 2.88 3.42 1.23
CA SER A 384 3.92 2.55 1.81
C SER A 384 5.22 3.30 2.13
N PHE A 385 5.63 4.25 1.28
CA PHE A 385 6.82 5.07 1.55
C PHE A 385 6.66 5.92 2.82
N VAL A 386 5.49 6.53 2.97
CA VAL A 386 5.18 7.34 4.15
C VAL A 386 5.06 6.46 5.40
N ASN A 387 4.40 5.31 5.29
CA ASN A 387 4.25 4.37 6.41
C ASN A 387 5.59 3.79 6.89
N LEU A 388 6.57 3.60 5.98
CA LEU A 388 7.92 3.15 6.35
C LEU A 388 8.74 4.24 7.07
N SER A 389 8.46 5.51 6.83
CA SER A 389 9.21 6.62 7.44
C SER A 389 9.15 6.66 8.96
N ILE A 390 8.20 5.98 9.59
CA ILE A 390 8.07 5.91 11.05
C ILE A 390 9.02 4.88 11.70
N LEU A 391 9.61 3.95 10.93
CA LEU A 391 10.44 2.86 11.45
C LEU A 391 11.60 3.32 12.34
N PRO A 392 12.34 4.40 12.03
CA PRO A 392 13.39 4.91 12.90
C PRO A 392 12.94 5.29 14.31
N LYS A 393 11.65 5.62 14.48
CA LYS A 393 11.06 5.90 15.79
C LYS A 393 10.42 4.67 16.42
N LEU A 394 9.87 3.78 15.59
CA LEU A 394 9.05 2.67 16.04
C LEU A 394 9.87 1.47 16.53
N LEU A 395 11.02 1.19 15.90
CA LEU A 395 11.82 0.01 16.20
C LEU A 395 12.73 0.11 17.43
N PRO A 396 13.33 1.28 17.79
CA PRO A 396 14.18 1.38 18.97
C PRO A 396 13.45 0.95 20.24
N GLY A 397 14.14 0.16 21.09
CA GLY A 397 13.60 -0.39 22.33
C GLY A 397 12.88 -1.73 22.18
N HIS A 398 12.62 -2.19 20.96
CA HIS A 398 12.09 -3.51 20.67
C HIS A 398 13.21 -4.53 20.44
N MET A 399 12.88 -5.82 20.51
CA MET A 399 13.82 -6.91 20.20
C MET A 399 13.89 -7.14 18.68
N VAL A 400 15.00 -7.70 18.20
CA VAL A 400 15.14 -8.08 16.77
C VAL A 400 14.00 -9.01 16.31
N SER A 401 13.53 -9.88 17.21
CA SER A 401 12.39 -10.76 16.92
C SER A 401 11.08 -10.01 16.65
N ASP A 402 10.89 -8.81 17.23
CA ASP A 402 9.68 -8.01 17.08
C ASP A 402 9.66 -7.22 15.76
N VAL A 403 10.84 -7.03 15.14
CA VAL A 403 10.95 -6.36 13.83
C VAL A 403 10.01 -7.00 12.81
N VAL A 404 9.97 -8.32 12.78
CA VAL A 404 9.14 -9.09 11.84
C VAL A 404 7.65 -8.78 12.05
N ALA A 405 7.20 -8.79 13.30
CA ALA A 405 5.81 -8.48 13.64
C ALA A 405 5.45 -7.02 13.33
N ILE A 406 6.36 -6.08 13.59
CA ILE A 406 6.15 -4.66 13.31
C ILE A 406 6.09 -4.42 11.81
N LEU A 407 7.05 -4.93 11.04
CA LEU A 407 7.07 -4.79 9.57
C LEU A 407 5.84 -5.41 8.92
N GLY A 408 5.48 -6.64 9.29
CA GLY A 408 4.30 -7.32 8.78
C GLY A 408 3.00 -6.55 9.09
N SER A 409 2.92 -5.89 10.25
CA SER A 409 1.76 -5.09 10.63
C SER A 409 1.60 -3.79 9.82
N LEU A 410 2.71 -3.20 9.33
CA LEU A 410 2.67 -2.00 8.48
C LEU A 410 2.17 -2.32 7.07
N ASP A 411 2.38 -3.55 6.58
CA ASP A 411 1.90 -4.05 5.30
C ASP A 411 2.30 -3.16 4.12
N PHE A 412 3.58 -2.88 4.00
CA PHE A 412 4.14 -2.06 2.93
C PHE A 412 4.44 -2.89 1.67
N VAL A 413 4.45 -2.24 0.52
CA VAL A 413 4.84 -2.82 -0.77
C VAL A 413 5.98 -2.01 -1.38
N MET A 414 7.11 -2.67 -1.68
CA MET A 414 8.30 -1.99 -2.17
C MET A 414 8.12 -1.39 -3.58
N GLY A 415 7.24 -1.95 -4.40
CA GLY A 415 6.96 -1.43 -5.74
C GLY A 415 6.42 0.00 -5.73
N GLU A 416 5.54 0.34 -4.79
CA GLU A 416 5.06 1.72 -4.64
C GLU A 416 5.96 2.59 -3.75
N CYS A 417 6.73 1.96 -2.87
CA CYS A 417 7.68 2.66 -2.02
C CYS A 417 8.80 3.28 -2.85
N ASP A 418 9.42 2.50 -3.71
CA ASP A 418 10.60 2.89 -4.48
C ASP A 418 10.27 3.62 -5.79
N ARG A 419 9.09 3.41 -6.38
CA ARG A 419 8.53 4.07 -7.59
C ARG A 419 9.41 4.05 -8.82
#